data_783c0014131594f885e9c346a5276792
#
_entry.id   783c0014131594f885e9c346a5276792
#
_cell.length_a   1.000
_cell.length_b   1.000
_cell.length_c   1.000
_cell.angle_alpha   90.00
_cell.angle_beta   90.00
_cell.angle_gamma   90.00
#
_symmetry.space_group_name_H-M   'P 1'
#
loop_
_entity.id
_entity.type
_entity.pdbx_description
1 polymer ?
#
loop_
_entity_poly.entity_id
_entity_poly.type
_entity_poly.pdbx_seq_one_letter_code
_entity_poly.pdbx_strand_id
1 'polypeptide(L)'
;QDQLLQNIILRGTKNIKKVILRKLVNNIRVENNEFINDYAWVLDTVGSNLMNVLALDFIDTTRTISNDIQEVKRVLGIEAARQCIYNELLEVFDNGYINSHHLGLLCDRMTISSKMVSIFRHGINNDDIGPLAKASFEETPEMFLKAARHGELDQMCGVSANVMCGQQGYYGTSCFQVVLDLSAYRPSSSSQ
;
A
#
# COMPACT_ATOMS: atom_id res chain seq x y z
N GLN A 1 -27.79 24.79 17.95
CA GLN A 1 -26.81 24.89 19.04
C GLN A 1 -25.81 23.74 19.01
N ASP A 2 -26.24 22.50 18.89
CA ASP A 2 -25.35 21.32 18.93
C ASP A 2 -24.33 21.29 17.79
N GLN A 3 -24.72 21.67 16.57
CA GLN A 3 -23.80 21.78 15.43
C GLN A 3 -22.72 22.85 15.63
N LEU A 4 -23.07 23.96 16.28
CA LEU A 4 -22.12 25.02 16.58
C LEU A 4 -21.14 24.59 17.68
N LEU A 5 -21.64 23.97 18.75
CA LEU A 5 -20.81 23.49 19.87
C LEU A 5 -19.84 22.37 19.46
N GLN A 6 -20.24 21.50 18.53
CA GLN A 6 -19.40 20.38 18.08
C GLN A 6 -18.37 20.79 17.00
N ASN A 7 -18.66 21.81 16.20
CA ASN A 7 -17.84 22.15 15.03
C ASN A 7 -16.95 23.39 15.24
N ILE A 8 -17.21 24.21 16.24
CA ILE A 8 -16.38 25.40 16.52
C ILE A 8 -15.23 24.99 17.44
N ILE A 9 -14.01 25.21 16.97
CA ILE A 9 -12.79 25.01 17.75
C ILE A 9 -12.34 26.37 18.24
N LEU A 10 -12.38 26.55 19.54
CA LEU A 10 -11.93 27.81 20.16
C LEU A 10 -10.41 27.87 20.26
N ARG A 11 -9.73 26.73 20.46
CA ARG A 11 -8.28 26.60 20.54
C ARG A 11 -7.86 25.15 20.30
N GLY A 12 -6.70 24.99 19.65
CA GLY A 12 -6.13 23.67 19.34
C GLY A 12 -6.42 23.20 17.92
N THR A 13 -6.10 21.96 17.62
CA THR A 13 -6.25 21.34 16.30
C THR A 13 -7.52 20.51 16.22
N LYS A 14 -8.24 20.62 15.11
CA LYS A 14 -9.47 19.85 14.89
C LYS A 14 -9.19 18.34 14.99
N ASN A 15 -10.13 17.61 15.59
CA ASN A 15 -10.09 16.15 15.81
C ASN A 15 -9.04 15.67 16.83
N ILE A 16 -8.19 16.51 17.39
CA ILE A 16 -7.28 16.14 18.47
C ILE A 16 -7.94 16.46 19.81
N LYS A 17 -8.24 15.43 20.59
CA LYS A 17 -8.93 15.58 21.88
C LYS A 17 -7.97 15.74 23.06
N LYS A 18 -6.83 15.08 23.01
CA LYS A 18 -5.86 15.04 24.11
C LYS A 18 -4.46 14.85 23.54
N VAL A 19 -3.47 15.46 24.18
CA VAL A 19 -2.06 15.30 23.91
C VAL A 19 -1.37 14.79 25.16
N ILE A 20 -0.54 13.75 25.01
CA ILE A 20 0.23 13.13 26.07
C ILE A 20 1.71 13.32 25.74
N LEU A 21 2.44 13.91 26.67
CA LEU A 21 3.88 14.11 26.54
C LEU A 21 4.62 12.86 27.00
N ARG A 22 5.47 12.29 26.16
CA ARG A 22 6.29 11.13 26.46
C ARG A 22 7.76 11.40 26.17
N LYS A 23 8.63 10.94 27.05
CA LYS A 23 10.08 11.04 26.86
C LYS A 23 10.61 9.73 26.25
N LEU A 24 11.27 9.83 25.12
CA LEU A 24 11.94 8.73 24.43
C LEU A 24 13.42 8.75 24.85
N VAL A 25 13.88 7.68 25.51
CA VAL A 25 15.21 7.63 26.14
C VAL A 25 16.29 7.15 25.17
N ASN A 26 15.92 6.42 24.12
CA ASN A 26 16.88 5.77 23.21
C ASN A 26 17.02 6.52 21.87
N ASN A 27 17.09 7.83 21.90
CA ASN A 27 17.33 8.60 20.69
C ASN A 27 18.84 8.80 20.51
N ILE A 28 19.36 8.37 19.36
CA ILE A 28 20.78 8.54 19.03
C ILE A 28 20.93 9.78 18.16
N ARG A 29 21.73 10.73 18.61
CA ARG A 29 22.08 11.92 17.85
C ARG A 29 23.55 11.84 17.47
N VAL A 30 23.88 12.27 16.26
CA VAL A 30 25.27 12.34 15.79
C VAL A 30 25.72 13.78 15.94
N GLU A 31 26.68 14.02 16.86
CA GLU A 31 27.36 15.30 17.00
C GLU A 31 28.88 15.06 16.89
N ASN A 32 29.55 15.85 16.08
CA ASN A 32 31.01 15.80 15.89
C ASN A 32 31.57 14.41 15.52
N ASN A 33 30.80 13.61 14.72
CA ASN A 33 31.10 12.22 14.38
C ASN A 33 31.07 11.22 15.56
N GLU A 34 30.50 11.59 16.68
CA GLU A 34 30.26 10.68 17.81
C GLU A 34 28.76 10.44 17.98
N PHE A 35 28.41 9.20 18.36
CA PHE A 35 27.02 8.85 18.66
C PHE A 35 26.73 9.16 20.13
N ILE A 36 25.90 10.16 20.36
CA ILE A 36 25.48 10.57 21.70
C ILE A 36 24.05 10.09 21.94
N ASN A 37 23.83 9.41 23.06
CA ASN A 37 22.49 9.06 23.51
C ASN A 37 21.80 10.33 24.02
N ASP A 38 20.78 10.76 23.29
CA ASP A 38 19.95 11.91 23.64
C ASP A 38 18.53 11.45 23.96
N TYR A 39 17.73 12.34 24.49
CA TYR A 39 16.31 12.12 24.68
C TYR A 39 15.50 13.03 23.76
N ALA A 40 14.42 12.50 23.24
CA ALA A 40 13.45 13.27 22.47
C ALA A 40 12.10 13.32 23.20
N TRP A 41 11.45 14.48 23.13
CA TRP A 41 10.08 14.61 23.58
C TRP A 41 9.14 14.27 22.44
N VAL A 42 8.23 13.33 22.68
CA VAL A 42 7.21 12.89 21.74
C VAL A 42 5.84 13.29 22.26
N LEU A 43 5.01 13.80 21.38
CA LEU A 43 3.63 14.17 21.63
C LEU A 43 2.72 13.09 21.06
N ASP A 44 2.22 12.19 21.91
CA ASP A 44 1.22 11.22 21.51
C ASP A 44 -0.18 11.87 21.56
N THR A 45 -0.93 11.76 20.48
CA THR A 45 -2.24 12.40 20.36
C THR A 45 -3.38 11.39 20.38
N VAL A 46 -4.48 11.75 21.01
CA VAL A 46 -5.75 11.03 20.91
C VAL A 46 -6.60 11.71 19.84
N GLY A 47 -6.72 11.06 18.72
CA GLY A 47 -7.29 11.60 17.48
C GLY A 47 -6.21 11.91 16.45
N SER A 48 -6.59 12.01 15.18
CA SER A 48 -5.69 12.24 14.07
C SER A 48 -6.07 13.48 13.30
N ASN A 49 -5.08 14.27 12.91
CA ASN A 49 -5.17 15.34 11.92
C ASN A 49 -3.75 15.67 11.42
N LEU A 50 -3.21 14.79 10.61
CA LEU A 50 -1.83 14.86 10.15
C LEU A 50 -1.54 16.18 9.40
N MET A 51 -2.46 16.60 8.52
CA MET A 51 -2.28 17.79 7.69
C MET A 51 -2.05 19.06 8.52
N ASN A 52 -2.88 19.28 9.55
CA ASN A 52 -2.77 20.47 10.40
C ASN A 52 -1.61 20.36 11.40
N VAL A 53 -1.27 19.16 11.83
CA VAL A 53 -0.12 18.93 12.72
C VAL A 53 1.19 19.21 11.99
N LEU A 54 1.34 18.77 10.75
CA LEU A 54 2.53 19.04 9.94
C LEU A 54 2.73 20.53 9.62
N ALA A 55 1.69 21.35 9.72
CA ALA A 55 1.76 22.79 9.52
C ALA A 55 2.25 23.57 10.75
N LEU A 56 2.50 22.91 11.89
CA LEU A 56 2.95 23.57 13.11
C LEU A 56 4.48 23.74 13.13
N ASP A 57 4.96 24.95 13.34
CA ASP A 57 6.39 25.31 13.27
C ASP A 57 7.28 24.57 14.29
N PHE A 58 6.71 24.11 15.41
CA PHE A 58 7.44 23.43 16.49
C PHE A 58 7.48 21.90 16.35
N ILE A 59 6.89 21.36 15.29
CA ILE A 59 6.82 19.92 15.05
C ILE A 59 7.88 19.51 14.01
N ASP A 60 8.61 18.45 14.31
CA ASP A 60 9.48 17.79 13.33
C ASP A 60 8.64 16.98 12.35
N THR A 61 8.44 17.52 11.17
CA THR A 61 7.62 16.93 10.11
C THR A 61 8.19 15.61 9.58
N THR A 62 9.51 15.44 9.64
CA THR A 62 10.20 14.25 9.12
C THR A 62 10.02 13.03 10.02
N ARG A 63 9.73 13.25 11.28
CA ARG A 63 9.59 12.21 12.32
C ARG A 63 8.15 12.05 12.81
N THR A 64 7.23 12.82 12.28
CA THR A 64 5.81 12.75 12.63
C THR A 64 5.11 11.69 11.81
N ILE A 65 4.51 10.74 12.48
CA ILE A 65 3.78 9.62 11.88
C ILE A 65 2.35 9.56 12.40
N SER A 66 1.46 8.98 11.61
CA SER A 66 0.09 8.69 12.00
C SER A 66 -0.19 7.19 11.83
N ASN A 67 -0.98 6.60 12.72
CA ASN A 67 -1.45 5.23 12.58
C ASN A 67 -2.74 5.12 11.74
N ASP A 68 -3.34 6.24 11.35
CA ASP A 68 -4.46 6.26 10.40
C ASP A 68 -3.92 6.17 8.97
N ILE A 69 -3.91 4.95 8.42
CA ILE A 69 -3.40 4.65 7.09
C ILE A 69 -4.15 5.42 6.00
N GLN A 70 -5.46 5.66 6.17
CA GLN A 70 -6.25 6.41 5.20
C GLN A 70 -5.87 7.88 5.17
N GLU A 71 -5.58 8.45 6.33
CA GLU A 71 -5.10 9.82 6.44
C GLU A 71 -3.70 9.96 5.84
N VAL A 72 -2.78 9.04 6.16
CA VAL A 72 -1.44 9.00 5.56
C VAL A 72 -1.52 8.92 4.05
N LYS A 73 -2.37 8.06 3.49
CA LYS A 73 -2.59 7.96 2.05
C LYS A 73 -3.06 9.29 1.45
N ARG A 74 -4.01 9.95 2.09
CA ARG A 74 -4.59 11.21 1.60
C ARG A 74 -3.61 12.36 1.61
N VAL A 75 -2.74 12.43 2.63
CA VAL A 75 -1.81 13.55 2.84
C VAL A 75 -0.47 13.31 2.15
N LEU A 76 0.09 12.11 2.29
CA LEU A 76 1.45 11.78 1.85
C LEU A 76 1.49 10.84 0.62
N GLY A 77 0.36 10.24 0.27
CA GLY A 77 0.25 9.36 -0.90
C GLY A 77 0.33 7.87 -0.59
N ILE A 78 0.25 7.05 -1.65
CA ILE A 78 0.12 5.59 -1.53
C ILE A 78 1.40 4.91 -1.03
N GLU A 79 2.56 5.41 -1.40
CA GLU A 79 3.85 4.85 -0.97
C GLU A 79 4.08 5.04 0.54
N ALA A 80 3.70 6.20 1.07
CA ALA A 80 3.74 6.45 2.50
C ALA A 80 2.75 5.56 3.26
N ALA A 81 1.57 5.33 2.70
CA ALA A 81 0.59 4.41 3.26
C ALA A 81 1.10 2.96 3.24
N ARG A 82 1.78 2.54 2.16
CA ARG A 82 2.46 1.24 2.09
C ARG A 82 3.46 1.05 3.23
N GLN A 83 4.31 2.06 3.44
CA GLN A 83 5.31 2.00 4.52
C GLN A 83 4.66 2.00 5.90
N CYS A 84 3.56 2.75 6.07
CA CYS A 84 2.78 2.75 7.30
C CYS A 84 2.20 1.36 7.59
N ILE A 85 1.55 0.72 6.60
CA ILE A 85 1.04 -0.66 6.74
C ILE A 85 2.16 -1.63 7.12
N TYR A 86 3.31 -1.51 6.47
CA TYR A 86 4.46 -2.39 6.73
C TYR A 86 4.96 -2.25 8.17
N ASN A 87 5.08 -1.03 8.67
CA ASN A 87 5.53 -0.77 10.04
C ASN A 87 4.52 -1.28 11.09
N GLU A 88 3.23 -1.06 10.87
CA GLU A 88 2.17 -1.57 11.75
C GLU A 88 2.13 -3.10 11.77
N LEU A 89 2.33 -3.75 10.61
CA LEU A 89 2.41 -5.21 10.55
C LEU A 89 3.65 -5.74 11.29
N LEU A 90 4.80 -5.09 11.16
CA LEU A 90 5.99 -5.47 11.91
C LEU A 90 5.76 -5.38 13.43
N GLU A 91 5.10 -4.33 13.91
CA GLU A 91 4.81 -4.16 15.33
C GLU A 91 3.86 -5.26 15.84
N VAL A 92 2.86 -5.64 15.05
CA VAL A 92 1.95 -6.74 15.40
C VAL A 92 2.66 -8.09 15.45
N PHE A 93 3.61 -8.33 14.56
CA PHE A 93 4.34 -9.60 14.44
C PHE A 93 5.69 -9.64 15.16
N ASP A 94 6.02 -8.64 15.98
CA ASP A 94 7.32 -8.51 16.65
C ASP A 94 7.71 -9.74 17.48
N ASN A 95 6.73 -10.49 17.99
CA ASN A 95 6.96 -11.75 18.71
C ASN A 95 7.03 -13.00 17.82
N GLY A 96 6.81 -12.88 16.52
CA GLY A 96 6.87 -13.97 15.54
C GLY A 96 7.94 -13.70 14.51
N TYR A 97 8.94 -14.59 14.37
CA TYR A 97 9.93 -14.46 13.32
C TYR A 97 9.28 -14.66 11.94
N ILE A 98 8.86 -13.57 11.31
CA ILE A 98 8.35 -13.55 9.94
C ILE A 98 9.35 -12.78 9.09
N ASN A 99 9.74 -13.38 7.96
CA ASN A 99 10.65 -12.72 7.04
C ASN A 99 9.98 -11.46 6.44
N SER A 100 10.73 -10.36 6.46
CA SER A 100 10.28 -9.05 5.96
C SER A 100 9.79 -9.05 4.50
N HIS A 101 10.30 -9.97 3.67
CA HIS A 101 9.87 -10.12 2.28
C HIS A 101 8.41 -10.54 2.14
N HIS A 102 7.91 -11.41 3.03
CA HIS A 102 6.50 -11.80 3.02
C HIS A 102 5.57 -10.65 3.36
N LEU A 103 5.95 -9.86 4.37
CA LEU A 103 5.20 -8.65 4.74
C LEU A 103 5.27 -7.61 3.62
N GLY A 104 6.43 -7.45 3.00
CA GLY A 104 6.61 -6.56 1.86
C GLY A 104 5.70 -6.91 0.68
N LEU A 105 5.63 -8.18 0.28
CA LEU A 105 4.74 -8.64 -0.78
C LEU A 105 3.26 -8.40 -0.45
N LEU A 106 2.88 -8.61 0.81
CA LEU A 106 1.53 -8.36 1.27
C LEU A 106 1.17 -6.86 1.14
N CYS A 107 2.06 -5.99 1.60
CA CYS A 107 1.89 -4.54 1.48
C CYS A 107 1.84 -4.09 0.02
N ASP A 108 2.71 -4.63 -0.83
CA ASP A 108 2.73 -4.34 -2.26
C ASP A 108 1.41 -4.72 -2.92
N ARG A 109 0.87 -5.89 -2.60
CA ARG A 109 -0.43 -6.33 -3.13
C ARG A 109 -1.58 -5.43 -2.67
N MET A 110 -1.54 -4.93 -1.44
CA MET A 110 -2.56 -4.02 -0.91
C MET A 110 -2.52 -2.62 -1.55
N THR A 111 -1.37 -2.21 -2.07
CA THR A 111 -1.12 -0.83 -2.53
C THR A 111 -0.75 -0.72 -4.01
N ILE A 112 -0.81 -1.82 -4.78
CA ILE A 112 -0.42 -1.85 -6.20
C ILE A 112 -1.26 -0.92 -7.08
N SER A 113 -2.52 -0.76 -6.75
CA SER A 113 -3.38 0.26 -7.37
C SER A 113 -3.30 1.55 -6.56
N SER A 114 -3.64 2.68 -7.13
CA SER A 114 -3.75 3.95 -6.41
C SER A 114 -4.78 3.92 -5.26
N LYS A 115 -5.53 2.84 -5.14
CA LYS A 115 -6.49 2.56 -4.07
C LYS A 115 -5.91 1.48 -3.15
N MET A 116 -6.17 1.60 -1.86
CA MET A 116 -5.88 0.53 -0.94
C MET A 116 -6.90 -0.59 -1.12
N VAL A 117 -6.41 -1.79 -1.36
CA VAL A 117 -7.22 -2.99 -1.58
C VAL A 117 -7.07 -3.92 -0.38
N SER A 118 -8.18 -4.38 0.16
CA SER A 118 -8.16 -5.40 1.21
C SER A 118 -7.82 -6.77 0.62
N ILE A 119 -7.19 -7.64 1.41
CA ILE A 119 -6.84 -9.01 0.98
C ILE A 119 -8.02 -9.98 1.16
N PHE A 120 -9.17 -9.48 1.47
CA PHE A 120 -10.42 -10.22 1.51
C PHE A 120 -11.05 -10.34 0.12
N ARG A 121 -11.97 -11.31 -0.01
CA ARG A 121 -12.79 -11.49 -1.21
C ARG A 121 -13.37 -10.19 -1.77
N HIS A 122 -13.86 -9.31 -0.91
CA HIS A 122 -14.42 -8.02 -1.32
C HIS A 122 -13.40 -7.08 -1.97
N GLY A 123 -12.12 -7.16 -1.59
CA GLY A 123 -11.06 -6.41 -2.23
C GLY A 123 -10.61 -7.06 -3.54
N ILE A 124 -10.30 -8.34 -3.51
CA ILE A 124 -9.77 -9.09 -4.67
C ILE A 124 -10.81 -9.20 -5.78
N ASN A 125 -12.08 -9.44 -5.45
CA ASN A 125 -13.15 -9.57 -6.44
C ASN A 125 -13.50 -8.25 -7.14
N ASN A 126 -13.13 -7.12 -6.56
CA ASN A 126 -13.32 -5.79 -7.16
C ASN A 126 -12.06 -5.27 -7.86
N ASP A 127 -10.98 -6.03 -7.86
CA ASP A 127 -9.76 -5.67 -8.55
C ASP A 127 -9.83 -6.00 -10.04
N ASP A 128 -8.95 -5.41 -10.83
CA ASP A 128 -8.86 -5.62 -12.28
C ASP A 128 -8.02 -6.85 -12.62
N ILE A 129 -8.50 -8.00 -12.16
CA ILE A 129 -7.93 -9.33 -12.47
C ILE A 129 -8.95 -10.17 -13.22
N GLY A 130 -8.48 -11.22 -13.91
CA GLY A 130 -9.34 -12.10 -14.67
C GLY A 130 -10.35 -12.88 -13.83
N PRO A 131 -11.52 -13.24 -14.41
CA PRO A 131 -12.57 -13.95 -13.69
C PRO A 131 -12.15 -15.33 -13.15
N LEU A 132 -11.24 -16.03 -13.80
CA LEU A 132 -10.73 -17.32 -13.33
C LEU A 132 -9.93 -17.17 -12.01
N ALA A 133 -9.08 -16.15 -11.91
CA ALA A 133 -8.35 -15.86 -10.69
C ALA A 133 -9.28 -15.48 -9.53
N LYS A 134 -10.30 -14.68 -9.78
CA LYS A 134 -11.34 -14.34 -8.81
C LYS A 134 -12.07 -15.57 -8.30
N ALA A 135 -12.51 -16.42 -9.22
CA ALA A 135 -13.22 -17.65 -8.92
C ALA A 135 -12.38 -18.68 -8.15
N SER A 136 -11.05 -18.69 -8.34
CA SER A 136 -10.14 -19.60 -7.63
C SER A 136 -9.93 -19.24 -6.17
N PHE A 137 -10.19 -18.00 -5.79
CA PHE A 137 -9.96 -17.53 -4.42
C PHE A 137 -11.13 -17.88 -3.48
N GLU A 138 -12.29 -17.35 -3.74
CA GLU A 138 -13.53 -17.59 -2.96
C GLU A 138 -14.74 -17.31 -3.84
N GLU A 139 -15.94 -17.75 -3.43
CA GLU A 139 -17.22 -17.45 -4.11
C GLU A 139 -17.24 -17.87 -5.58
N THR A 140 -16.68 -19.04 -5.88
CA THR A 140 -16.54 -19.56 -7.26
C THR A 140 -17.82 -19.47 -8.11
N PRO A 141 -19.00 -19.96 -7.65
CA PRO A 141 -20.22 -19.89 -8.45
C PRO A 141 -20.67 -18.47 -8.76
N GLU A 142 -20.54 -17.56 -7.80
CA GLU A 142 -20.96 -16.17 -7.95
C GLU A 142 -20.06 -15.43 -8.93
N MET A 143 -18.74 -15.67 -8.88
CA MET A 143 -17.79 -15.07 -9.82
C MET A 143 -18.02 -15.54 -11.24
N PHE A 144 -18.30 -16.83 -11.47
CA PHE A 144 -18.64 -17.33 -12.80
C PHE A 144 -19.98 -16.80 -13.30
N LEU A 145 -20.99 -16.70 -12.44
CA LEU A 145 -22.27 -16.10 -12.79
C LEU A 145 -22.11 -14.61 -13.19
N LYS A 146 -21.30 -13.88 -12.43
CA LYS A 146 -21.02 -12.48 -12.73
C LYS A 146 -20.30 -12.34 -14.06
N ALA A 147 -19.26 -13.13 -14.28
CA ALA A 147 -18.49 -13.14 -15.53
C ALA A 147 -19.39 -13.51 -16.74
N ALA A 148 -20.22 -14.53 -16.60
CA ALA A 148 -21.14 -14.93 -17.65
C ALA A 148 -22.19 -13.86 -17.96
N ARG A 149 -22.72 -13.18 -16.93
CA ARG A 149 -23.71 -12.11 -17.09
C ARG A 149 -23.16 -10.90 -17.84
N HIS A 150 -21.89 -10.55 -17.58
CA HIS A 150 -21.26 -9.38 -18.18
C HIS A 150 -20.41 -9.70 -19.40
N GLY A 151 -20.25 -10.98 -19.75
CA GLY A 151 -19.39 -11.40 -20.87
C GLY A 151 -17.93 -11.04 -20.61
N GLU A 152 -17.45 -11.16 -19.35
CA GLU A 152 -16.07 -10.83 -18.99
C GLU A 152 -15.09 -11.78 -19.72
N LEU A 153 -14.05 -11.20 -20.30
CA LEU A 153 -12.99 -11.94 -20.98
C LEU A 153 -11.80 -12.10 -20.03
N ASP A 154 -11.30 -13.32 -19.86
CA ASP A 154 -10.03 -13.57 -19.19
C ASP A 154 -8.90 -13.54 -20.21
N GLN A 155 -7.95 -12.64 -20.03
CA GLN A 155 -6.78 -12.50 -20.92
C GLN A 155 -5.73 -13.58 -20.70
N MET A 156 -5.93 -14.48 -19.75
CA MET A 156 -5.02 -15.60 -19.42
C MET A 156 -3.60 -15.15 -19.06
N CYS A 157 -3.43 -13.94 -18.54
CA CYS A 157 -2.13 -13.42 -18.10
C CYS A 157 -1.74 -13.90 -16.70
N GLY A 158 -2.73 -14.25 -15.87
CA GLY A 158 -2.54 -14.68 -14.49
C GLY A 158 -2.07 -16.13 -14.37
N VAL A 159 -1.24 -16.42 -13.37
CA VAL A 159 -0.76 -17.78 -13.10
C VAL A 159 -1.91 -18.74 -12.78
N SER A 160 -2.86 -18.33 -11.93
CA SER A 160 -4.01 -19.16 -11.54
C SER A 160 -4.88 -19.53 -12.74
N ALA A 161 -5.15 -18.60 -13.66
CA ALA A 161 -5.93 -18.83 -14.85
C ALA A 161 -5.25 -19.86 -15.77
N ASN A 162 -3.95 -19.72 -16.01
CA ASN A 162 -3.18 -20.63 -16.85
C ASN A 162 -3.11 -22.05 -16.25
N VAL A 163 -2.89 -22.16 -14.94
CA VAL A 163 -2.85 -23.45 -14.24
C VAL A 163 -4.19 -24.16 -14.31
N MET A 164 -5.30 -23.45 -14.12
CA MET A 164 -6.65 -24.02 -14.24
C MET A 164 -6.95 -24.54 -15.65
N CYS A 165 -6.41 -23.90 -16.67
CA CYS A 165 -6.58 -24.32 -18.07
C CYS A 165 -5.49 -25.28 -18.57
N GLY A 166 -4.60 -25.75 -17.70
CA GLY A 166 -3.53 -26.68 -18.07
C GLY A 166 -2.42 -26.06 -18.93
N GLN A 167 -2.28 -24.73 -18.90
CA GLN A 167 -1.26 -24.00 -19.63
C GLN A 167 -0.09 -23.62 -18.73
N GLN A 168 1.06 -23.33 -19.35
CA GLN A 168 2.21 -22.81 -18.63
C GLN A 168 1.96 -21.37 -18.19
N GLY A 169 2.25 -21.06 -16.92
CA GLY A 169 2.13 -19.68 -16.42
C GLY A 169 3.24 -18.77 -16.95
N TYR A 170 2.91 -17.49 -17.08
CA TYR A 170 3.85 -16.44 -17.49
C TYR A 170 4.68 -15.98 -16.29
N TYR A 171 5.70 -16.72 -15.90
CA TYR A 171 6.62 -16.38 -14.81
C TYR A 171 8.04 -16.88 -15.10
N GLY A 172 9.02 -16.25 -14.48
CA GLY A 172 10.43 -16.59 -14.64
C GLY A 172 10.91 -16.41 -16.09
N THR A 173 11.71 -17.32 -16.59
CA THR A 173 12.31 -17.28 -17.93
C THR A 173 11.27 -17.37 -19.07
N SER A 174 10.12 -17.99 -18.82
CA SER A 174 9.03 -18.10 -19.80
C SER A 174 8.02 -16.95 -19.77
N CYS A 175 8.29 -15.90 -18.99
CA CYS A 175 7.41 -14.74 -18.83
C CYS A 175 7.20 -14.00 -20.18
N PHE A 176 8.21 -13.98 -21.05
CA PHE A 176 8.13 -13.38 -22.37
C PHE A 176 9.02 -14.12 -23.35
N GLN A 177 8.74 -13.94 -24.63
CA GLN A 177 9.56 -14.45 -25.73
C GLN A 177 10.06 -13.28 -26.57
N VAL A 178 11.31 -13.37 -27.03
CA VAL A 178 11.88 -12.40 -27.96
C VAL A 178 11.80 -13.00 -29.34
N VAL A 179 11.08 -12.34 -30.24
CA VAL A 179 10.91 -12.77 -31.63
C VAL A 179 11.60 -11.75 -32.54
N LEU A 180 12.43 -12.25 -33.45
CA LEU A 180 13.09 -11.41 -34.47
C LEU A 180 12.04 -10.94 -35.47
N ASP A 181 11.87 -9.64 -35.63
CA ASP A 181 11.04 -9.07 -36.67
C ASP A 181 11.82 -9.02 -38.00
N LEU A 182 11.63 -10.05 -38.83
CA LEU A 182 12.26 -10.14 -40.13
C LEU A 182 11.75 -9.08 -41.13
N SER A 183 10.59 -8.49 -40.90
CA SER A 183 10.04 -7.46 -41.79
C SER A 183 10.78 -6.14 -41.64
N ALA A 184 11.24 -5.84 -40.44
CA ALA A 184 12.07 -4.66 -40.15
C ALA A 184 13.52 -4.80 -40.68
N TYR A 185 13.97 -6.04 -40.95
CA TYR A 185 15.34 -6.32 -41.39
C TYR A 185 15.49 -6.44 -42.92
N ARG A 186 14.47 -6.12 -43.70
CA ARG A 186 14.65 -6.06 -45.19
C ARG A 186 15.54 -4.88 -45.50
N PRO A 187 16.76 -5.12 -46.05
CA PRO A 187 17.56 -4.03 -46.56
C PRO A 187 16.73 -3.34 -47.65
N SER A 188 16.61 -2.03 -47.56
CA SER A 188 16.06 -1.23 -48.65
C SER A 188 16.78 -1.64 -49.92
N SER A 189 16.10 -2.35 -50.83
CA SER A 189 16.63 -2.66 -52.13
C SER A 189 16.98 -1.31 -52.75
N SER A 190 18.27 -1.03 -52.83
CA SER A 190 18.81 0.08 -53.56
C SER A 190 18.18 0.09 -54.95
N SER A 191 17.41 1.12 -55.22
CA SER A 191 16.99 1.51 -56.55
C SER A 191 18.21 1.54 -57.48
N GLN A 192 18.27 0.62 -58.40
CA GLN A 192 19.00 0.79 -59.64
C GLN A 192 18.14 1.58 -60.61
#